data_62b790fd895f9dabf3784b94d63a26f7
#
_entry.id   62b790fd895f9dabf3784b94d63a26f7
#
_cell.length_a   1.000
_cell.length_b   1.000
_cell.length_c   1.000
_cell.angle_alpha   90.00
_cell.angle_beta   90.00
_cell.angle_gamma   90.00
#
_symmetry.space_group_name_H-M   'P 1'
#
loop_
_entity.id
_entity.type
_entity.pdbx_description
1 polymer ?
#
loop_
_entity_poly.entity_id
_entity_poly.type
_entity_poly.pdbx_seq_one_letter_code
_entity_poly.pdbx_strand_id
1 'polypeptide(L)'
;MSNFKNFKYIILLGFFVSSRIFSIEVLEVKILNSYSITKEFPGKLLPLEQSKLSFEIPGKIKKINVDVGDSVSKNQILAKLDDREALAKLNQAKASYNLSNQVLERFKDLRQQGHISIQDLDKAQSDFIIAQSQYEFYKVKLEQTNLISPFKGVIQNRFLDTGTVINSGIPILEIIDSNFVEAHISVPVIYLEDMNLGEEYNFKFDDEIVKATFSKLAPMSPGGSNSRLAIFKFSKFFNPGSIANLQLKISKQAKGTWVPLKSLSQSDQGLWTIYTIDINNIVVRDIVEIVYFEGDYAFVSGTIKNGDLVVLGGASKIIEGKKIN
;
A
#
# COMPACT_ATOMS: atom_id res chain seq x y z
N MET A 1 -2.15 -13.41 -15.97
CA MET A 1 -2.39 -14.06 -17.28
C MET A 1 -1.35 -13.63 -18.30
N SER A 2 -0.10 -13.95 -18.17
CA SER A 2 0.83 -13.53 -19.22
C SER A 2 2.16 -14.28 -19.21
N ASN A 3 2.22 -15.58 -19.29
CA ASN A 3 3.49 -16.25 -19.65
C ASN A 3 3.30 -17.60 -20.37
N PHE A 4 2.07 -17.90 -20.80
CA PHE A 4 1.80 -19.14 -21.56
C PHE A 4 1.73 -18.95 -23.08
N LYS A 5 2.19 -17.83 -23.64
CA LYS A 5 2.08 -17.51 -25.08
C LYS A 5 3.08 -18.17 -26.02
N ASN A 6 4.03 -19.00 -25.54
CA ASN A 6 5.08 -19.58 -26.38
C ASN A 6 5.08 -21.11 -26.46
N PHE A 7 3.95 -21.78 -26.29
CA PHE A 7 3.86 -23.19 -26.68
C PHE A 7 3.47 -23.29 -28.15
N LYS A 8 4.40 -23.65 -29.02
CA LYS A 8 4.14 -23.97 -30.41
C LYS A 8 3.48 -25.35 -30.48
N TYR A 9 2.21 -25.36 -30.92
CA TYR A 9 1.54 -26.60 -31.31
C TYR A 9 2.02 -27.01 -32.68
N ILE A 10 2.57 -28.21 -32.81
CA ILE A 10 2.88 -28.82 -34.11
C ILE A 10 1.70 -29.68 -34.51
N ILE A 11 0.96 -29.26 -35.55
CA ILE A 11 -0.12 -30.06 -36.17
C ILE A 11 0.53 -30.85 -37.28
N LEU A 12 0.64 -32.15 -37.16
CA LEU A 12 1.07 -33.07 -38.22
C LEU A 12 -0.13 -33.42 -39.08
N LEU A 13 -0.21 -32.83 -40.28
CA LEU A 13 -1.20 -33.19 -41.31
C LEU A 13 -0.68 -34.37 -42.14
N GLY A 14 -1.26 -35.53 -41.93
CA GLY A 14 -1.01 -36.71 -42.75
C GLY A 14 -2.12 -36.90 -43.80
N PHE A 15 -1.75 -37.28 -45.04
CA PHE A 15 -2.54 -37.30 -46.27
C PHE A 15 -3.56 -38.45 -46.35
N PHE A 16 -4.67 -38.21 -46.95
CA PHE A 16 -5.91 -38.94 -47.27
C PHE A 16 -5.86 -40.45 -47.51
N VAL A 17 -6.69 -41.23 -46.76
CA VAL A 17 -7.64 -42.24 -47.23
C VAL A 17 -8.72 -42.37 -46.15
N SER A 18 -10.00 -42.50 -46.54
CA SER A 18 -11.23 -42.38 -45.77
C SER A 18 -11.31 -43.33 -44.56
N SER A 19 -10.74 -42.94 -43.46
CA SER A 19 -10.99 -43.41 -42.10
C SER A 19 -10.93 -42.20 -41.22
N ARG A 20 -11.81 -42.05 -40.25
CA ARG A 20 -11.89 -40.93 -39.31
C ARG A 20 -10.47 -40.65 -38.75
N ILE A 21 -9.84 -39.57 -39.24
CA ILE A 21 -8.53 -39.11 -38.73
C ILE A 21 -8.80 -38.53 -37.36
N PHE A 22 -8.56 -39.30 -36.31
CA PHE A 22 -8.34 -38.75 -34.98
C PHE A 22 -6.99 -38.08 -35.01
N SER A 23 -6.94 -36.77 -35.19
CA SER A 23 -5.73 -35.99 -34.94
C SER A 23 -5.43 -36.06 -33.46
N ILE A 24 -4.36 -36.76 -33.09
CA ILE A 24 -3.89 -36.81 -31.72
C ILE A 24 -3.14 -35.52 -31.45
N GLU A 25 -3.66 -34.72 -30.56
CA GLU A 25 -3.02 -33.48 -30.11
C GLU A 25 -1.87 -33.87 -29.15
N VAL A 26 -0.66 -33.41 -29.42
CA VAL A 26 0.53 -33.71 -28.63
C VAL A 26 1.21 -32.44 -28.15
N LEU A 27 1.86 -32.53 -26.99
CA LEU A 27 2.68 -31.50 -26.38
C LEU A 27 4.12 -31.99 -26.28
N GLU A 28 5.06 -31.24 -26.86
CA GLU A 28 6.51 -31.52 -26.71
C GLU A 28 6.96 -31.14 -25.29
N VAL A 29 7.59 -32.08 -24.61
CA VAL A 29 8.11 -31.90 -23.24
C VAL A 29 9.35 -31.02 -23.25
N LYS A 30 9.34 -30.00 -22.41
CA LYS A 30 10.52 -29.22 -22.07
C LYS A 30 10.78 -29.33 -20.57
N ILE A 31 11.85 -30.03 -20.21
CA ILE A 31 12.26 -30.18 -18.81
C ILE A 31 12.79 -28.86 -18.28
N LEU A 32 12.25 -28.43 -17.14
CA LEU A 32 12.66 -27.26 -16.38
C LEU A 32 13.33 -27.72 -15.08
N ASN A 33 14.26 -26.93 -14.57
CA ASN A 33 14.91 -27.19 -13.27
C ASN A 33 14.20 -26.48 -12.11
N SER A 34 13.26 -25.62 -12.43
CA SER A 34 12.45 -24.90 -11.43
C SER A 34 11.09 -24.57 -12.01
N TYR A 35 10.11 -24.34 -11.15
CA TYR A 35 8.82 -23.78 -11.51
C TYR A 35 8.53 -22.56 -10.64
N SER A 36 7.70 -21.64 -11.13
CA SER A 36 7.30 -20.45 -10.37
C SER A 36 5.86 -20.60 -9.91
N ILE A 37 5.61 -20.23 -8.67
CA ILE A 37 4.27 -20.12 -8.10
C ILE A 37 3.98 -18.65 -7.78
N THR A 38 2.74 -18.22 -7.96
CA THR A 38 2.30 -16.89 -7.52
C THR A 38 1.62 -17.01 -6.16
N LYS A 39 2.18 -16.36 -5.15
CA LYS A 39 1.55 -16.24 -3.83
C LYS A 39 0.96 -14.84 -3.67
N GLU A 40 -0.23 -14.79 -3.09
CA GLU A 40 -0.92 -13.55 -2.79
C GLU A 40 -0.88 -13.27 -1.29
N PHE A 41 -0.53 -12.03 -0.92
CA PHE A 41 -0.52 -11.54 0.45
C PHE A 41 -1.45 -10.35 0.55
N PRO A 42 -2.55 -10.46 1.32
CA PRO A 42 -3.49 -9.36 1.48
C PRO A 42 -2.88 -8.26 2.33
N GLY A 43 -3.14 -7.03 1.95
CA GLY A 43 -2.76 -5.83 2.67
C GLY A 43 -3.84 -4.78 2.63
N LYS A 44 -3.83 -3.89 3.62
CA LYS A 44 -4.76 -2.77 3.71
C LYS A 44 -4.13 -1.53 3.10
N LEU A 45 -4.89 -0.80 2.30
CA LEU A 45 -4.52 0.52 1.83
C LEU A 45 -4.76 1.55 2.93
N LEU A 46 -3.74 2.30 3.25
CA LEU A 46 -3.79 3.40 4.21
C LEU A 46 -3.40 4.71 3.52
N PRO A 47 -3.97 5.85 3.91
CA PRO A 47 -3.49 7.13 3.44
C PRO A 47 -2.06 7.37 3.96
N LEU A 48 -1.25 8.14 3.23
CA LEU A 48 0.11 8.47 3.65
C LEU A 48 0.13 9.25 4.97
N GLU A 49 -0.80 10.19 5.12
CA GLU A 49 -0.98 10.97 6.34
C GLU A 49 -2.45 10.87 6.79
N GLN A 50 -2.65 10.67 8.10
CA GLN A 50 -3.95 10.67 8.76
C GLN A 50 -3.81 11.35 10.11
N SER A 51 -4.67 12.32 10.41
CA SER A 51 -4.60 13.07 11.66
C SER A 51 -5.98 13.33 12.24
N LYS A 52 -6.12 13.09 13.54
CA LYS A 52 -7.27 13.52 14.34
C LYS A 52 -6.96 14.91 14.88
N LEU A 53 -7.69 15.90 14.41
CA LEU A 53 -7.49 17.31 14.72
C LEU A 53 -8.30 17.69 15.96
N SER A 54 -7.65 18.38 16.89
CA SER A 54 -8.24 18.86 18.14
C SER A 54 -7.73 20.28 18.42
N PHE A 55 -8.51 21.05 19.20
CA PHE A 55 -8.04 22.32 19.71
C PHE A 55 -7.05 22.12 20.87
N GLU A 56 -6.02 22.98 20.95
CA GLU A 56 -5.03 22.97 22.02
C GLU A 56 -5.53 23.64 23.32
N ILE A 57 -6.63 24.41 23.21
CA ILE A 57 -7.24 25.14 24.33
C ILE A 57 -8.72 24.74 24.49
N PRO A 58 -9.27 24.80 25.70
CA PRO A 58 -10.69 24.56 25.91
C PRO A 58 -11.51 25.74 25.39
N GLY A 59 -12.77 25.47 25.04
CA GLY A 59 -13.70 26.50 24.61
C GLY A 59 -14.98 25.95 24.01
N LYS A 60 -15.89 26.86 23.60
CA LYS A 60 -17.10 26.52 22.87
C LYS A 60 -16.86 26.60 21.37
N ILE A 61 -17.20 25.56 20.62
CA ILE A 61 -17.13 25.55 19.15
C ILE A 61 -18.13 26.59 18.62
N LYS A 62 -17.62 27.66 18.00
CA LYS A 62 -18.42 28.74 17.40
C LYS A 62 -18.91 28.36 16.01
N LYS A 63 -18.03 27.70 15.23
CA LYS A 63 -18.32 27.31 13.86
C LYS A 63 -17.40 26.19 13.39
N ILE A 64 -17.94 25.29 12.58
CA ILE A 64 -17.21 24.32 11.77
C ILE A 64 -17.47 24.70 10.30
N ASN A 65 -16.41 24.85 9.51
CA ASN A 65 -16.49 25.37 8.14
C ASN A 65 -16.49 24.27 7.07
N VAL A 66 -16.34 23.00 7.50
CA VAL A 66 -16.15 21.84 6.61
C VAL A 66 -17.00 20.68 7.10
N ASP A 67 -17.32 19.76 6.19
CA ASP A 67 -18.03 18.51 6.51
C ASP A 67 -17.29 17.30 5.95
N VAL A 68 -17.76 16.09 6.29
CA VAL A 68 -17.23 14.82 5.78
C VAL A 68 -17.27 14.82 4.25
N GLY A 69 -16.16 14.44 3.63
CA GLY A 69 -15.98 14.44 2.18
C GLY A 69 -15.42 15.74 1.59
N ASP A 70 -15.36 16.83 2.37
CA ASP A 70 -14.80 18.09 1.86
C ASP A 70 -13.30 18.02 1.67
N SER A 71 -12.83 18.51 0.52
CA SER A 71 -11.42 18.72 0.24
C SER A 71 -10.91 20.00 0.87
N VAL A 72 -9.79 19.92 1.57
CA VAL A 72 -9.19 21.06 2.28
C VAL A 72 -7.72 21.25 1.90
N SER A 73 -7.29 22.52 1.93
CA SER A 73 -5.90 22.89 1.68
C SER A 73 -5.10 22.98 3.00
N LYS A 74 -3.78 22.83 2.92
CA LYS A 74 -2.89 23.10 4.06
C LYS A 74 -3.11 24.51 4.59
N ASN A 75 -3.14 24.68 5.92
CA ASN A 75 -3.39 25.93 6.65
C ASN A 75 -4.81 26.51 6.48
N GLN A 76 -5.74 25.79 5.87
CA GLN A 76 -7.15 26.21 5.81
C GLN A 76 -7.77 26.11 7.21
N ILE A 77 -8.56 27.12 7.61
CA ILE A 77 -9.31 27.12 8.88
C ILE A 77 -10.54 26.22 8.74
N LEU A 78 -10.54 25.12 9.50
CA LEU A 78 -11.57 24.09 9.47
C LEU A 78 -12.68 24.35 10.50
N ALA A 79 -12.30 24.82 11.69
CA ALA A 79 -13.23 25.15 12.76
C ALA A 79 -12.68 26.31 13.60
N LYS A 80 -13.57 26.94 14.35
CA LYS A 80 -13.25 28.09 15.21
C LYS A 80 -13.96 27.98 16.56
N LEU A 81 -13.25 28.25 17.65
CA LEU A 81 -13.82 28.49 18.97
C LEU A 81 -14.42 29.87 19.08
N ASP A 82 -15.20 30.14 20.14
CA ASP A 82 -15.58 31.49 20.54
C ASP A 82 -14.34 32.26 20.99
N ASP A 83 -13.94 33.21 20.18
CA ASP A 83 -12.69 33.97 20.28
C ASP A 83 -12.83 35.33 20.97
N ARG A 84 -14.04 35.70 21.44
CA ARG A 84 -14.34 37.02 22.01
C ARG A 84 -13.43 37.36 23.20
N GLU A 85 -13.23 36.41 24.13
CA GLU A 85 -12.36 36.61 25.30
C GLU A 85 -10.89 36.71 24.90
N ALA A 86 -10.42 35.82 24.02
CA ALA A 86 -9.04 35.84 23.53
C ALA A 86 -8.71 37.14 22.78
N LEU A 87 -9.63 37.63 21.96
CA LEU A 87 -9.51 38.90 21.24
C LEU A 87 -9.47 40.11 22.21
N ALA A 88 -10.33 40.12 23.23
CA ALA A 88 -10.33 41.19 24.22
C ALA A 88 -9.00 41.26 25.00
N LYS A 89 -8.48 40.10 25.43
CA LYS A 89 -7.18 40.01 26.11
C LYS A 89 -6.01 40.43 25.22
N LEU A 90 -6.04 40.04 23.94
CA LEU A 90 -5.06 40.45 22.95
C LEU A 90 -5.04 41.99 22.77
N ASN A 91 -6.23 42.61 22.64
CA ASN A 91 -6.36 44.04 22.49
C ASN A 91 -5.84 44.78 23.74
N GLN A 92 -6.12 44.29 24.93
CA GLN A 92 -5.58 44.83 26.17
C GLN A 92 -4.04 44.77 26.21
N ALA A 93 -3.47 43.59 25.93
CA ALA A 93 -2.01 43.41 25.89
C ALA A 93 -1.34 44.27 24.83
N LYS A 94 -1.97 44.43 23.65
CA LYS A 94 -1.51 45.30 22.57
C LYS A 94 -1.44 46.78 23.00
N ALA A 95 -2.46 47.24 23.74
CA ALA A 95 -2.45 48.61 24.25
C ALA A 95 -1.27 48.81 25.26
N SER A 96 -1.06 47.85 26.17
CA SER A 96 0.07 47.88 27.12
C SER A 96 1.41 47.85 26.40
N TYR A 97 1.61 46.99 25.43
CA TYR A 97 2.78 46.90 24.58
C TYR A 97 3.09 48.26 23.88
N ASN A 98 2.06 48.85 23.25
CA ASN A 98 2.20 50.14 22.57
C ASN A 98 2.61 51.28 23.54
N LEU A 99 1.99 51.30 24.75
CA LEU A 99 2.31 52.28 25.76
C LEU A 99 3.77 52.14 26.27
N SER A 100 4.17 50.89 26.61
CA SER A 100 5.53 50.62 27.11
C SER A 100 6.60 50.93 26.05
N ASN A 101 6.32 50.66 24.77
CA ASN A 101 7.19 51.00 23.67
C ASN A 101 7.36 52.52 23.54
N GLN A 102 6.27 53.31 23.62
CA GLN A 102 6.34 54.77 23.58
C GLN A 102 7.12 55.35 24.78
N VAL A 103 6.94 54.75 25.97
CA VAL A 103 7.70 55.15 27.17
C VAL A 103 9.19 54.86 27.00
N LEU A 104 9.52 53.67 26.50
CA LEU A 104 10.91 53.27 26.25
C LEU A 104 11.60 54.20 25.26
N GLU A 105 10.94 54.51 24.09
CA GLU A 105 11.51 55.41 23.10
C GLU A 105 11.73 56.82 23.68
N ARG A 106 10.75 57.36 24.41
CA ARG A 106 10.91 58.62 25.12
C ARG A 106 12.06 58.62 26.10
N PHE A 107 12.25 57.52 26.85
CA PHE A 107 13.35 57.41 27.84
C PHE A 107 14.71 57.28 27.14
N LYS A 108 14.79 56.63 26.00
CA LYS A 108 15.99 56.63 25.16
C LYS A 108 16.41 58.04 24.76
N ASP A 109 15.44 58.85 24.27
CA ASP A 109 15.70 60.25 23.89
C ASP A 109 16.15 61.10 25.08
N LEU A 110 15.44 61.02 26.22
CA LEU A 110 15.81 61.75 27.46
C LEU A 110 17.17 61.29 27.99
N ARG A 111 17.55 60.05 27.85
CA ARG A 111 18.88 59.57 28.25
C ARG A 111 19.99 60.14 27.39
N GLN A 112 19.79 60.22 26.10
CA GLN A 112 20.73 60.84 25.19
C GLN A 112 20.96 62.34 25.54
N GLN A 113 19.93 63.01 26.07
CA GLN A 113 20.00 64.38 26.53
C GLN A 113 20.55 64.50 27.97
N GLY A 114 20.82 63.38 28.66
CA GLY A 114 21.37 63.40 30.04
C GLY A 114 20.32 63.64 31.14
N HIS A 115 19.02 63.60 30.83
CA HIS A 115 17.93 63.99 31.73
C HIS A 115 17.40 62.84 32.62
N ILE A 116 17.80 61.57 32.39
CA ILE A 116 17.39 60.44 33.21
C ILE A 116 18.54 59.55 33.60
N SER A 117 18.36 58.72 34.65
CA SER A 117 19.33 57.74 35.10
C SER A 117 19.37 56.53 34.15
N ILE A 118 20.48 55.79 34.22
CA ILE A 118 20.58 54.50 33.49
C ILE A 118 19.58 53.49 34.04
N GLN A 119 19.32 53.51 35.34
CA GLN A 119 18.37 52.66 36.03
C GLN A 119 16.93 52.89 35.54
N ASP A 120 16.53 54.14 35.23
CA ASP A 120 15.21 54.45 34.71
C ASP A 120 15.04 53.89 33.29
N LEU A 121 16.09 54.00 32.47
CA LEU A 121 16.08 53.41 31.12
C LEU A 121 16.00 51.88 31.16
N ASP A 122 16.79 51.22 32.03
CA ASP A 122 16.81 49.78 32.23
C ASP A 122 15.43 49.28 32.70
N LYS A 123 14.76 50.03 33.57
CA LYS A 123 13.39 49.74 34.00
C LYS A 123 12.41 49.83 32.82
N ALA A 124 12.46 50.94 32.06
CA ALA A 124 11.57 51.09 30.88
C ALA A 124 11.79 49.99 29.83
N GLN A 125 13.05 49.56 29.64
CA GLN A 125 13.40 48.44 28.76
C GLN A 125 12.79 47.12 29.27
N SER A 126 12.90 46.88 30.60
CA SER A 126 12.32 45.66 31.20
C SER A 126 10.79 45.64 31.11
N ASP A 127 10.14 46.78 31.39
CA ASP A 127 8.69 46.92 31.30
C ASP A 127 8.19 46.70 29.84
N PHE A 128 8.94 47.17 28.85
CA PHE A 128 8.67 46.94 27.44
C PHE A 128 8.76 45.43 27.10
N ILE A 129 9.81 44.74 27.51
CA ILE A 129 10.02 43.31 27.25
C ILE A 129 8.88 42.49 27.88
N ILE A 130 8.46 42.84 29.09
CA ILE A 130 7.31 42.17 29.77
C ILE A 130 6.02 42.37 28.96
N ALA A 131 5.73 43.59 28.55
CA ALA A 131 4.52 43.89 27.80
C ALA A 131 4.54 43.27 26.40
N GLN A 132 5.69 43.21 25.75
CA GLN A 132 5.89 42.52 24.48
C GLN A 132 5.60 41.01 24.61
N SER A 133 6.18 40.37 25.63
CA SER A 133 5.97 38.93 25.89
C SER A 133 4.52 38.63 26.17
N GLN A 134 3.80 39.51 26.88
CA GLN A 134 2.37 39.35 27.16
C GLN A 134 1.51 39.50 25.91
N TYR A 135 1.86 40.43 25.01
CA TYR A 135 1.17 40.60 23.72
C TYR A 135 1.36 39.37 22.85
N GLU A 136 2.58 38.84 22.68
CA GLU A 136 2.84 37.64 21.91
C GLU A 136 2.11 36.41 22.50
N PHE A 137 2.08 36.28 23.82
CA PHE A 137 1.33 35.21 24.49
C PHE A 137 -0.16 35.20 24.12
N TYR A 138 -0.83 36.36 24.17
CA TYR A 138 -2.26 36.43 23.83
C TYR A 138 -2.50 36.33 22.30
N LYS A 139 -1.53 36.69 21.47
CA LYS A 139 -1.58 36.48 20.04
C LYS A 139 -1.63 34.99 19.73
N VAL A 140 -0.73 34.18 20.31
CA VAL A 140 -0.75 32.72 20.21
C VAL A 140 -2.07 32.15 20.74
N LYS A 141 -2.58 32.65 21.87
CA LYS A 141 -3.88 32.21 22.40
C LYS A 141 -5.05 32.47 21.45
N LEU A 142 -5.03 33.57 20.72
CA LEU A 142 -6.04 33.84 19.69
C LEU A 142 -5.86 32.91 18.47
N GLU A 143 -4.64 32.67 18.03
CA GLU A 143 -4.34 31.73 16.96
C GLU A 143 -4.84 30.32 17.28
N GLN A 144 -4.65 29.84 18.53
CA GLN A 144 -5.15 28.56 19.02
C GLN A 144 -6.67 28.43 19.04
N THR A 145 -7.43 29.51 18.86
CA THR A 145 -8.88 29.44 18.68
C THR A 145 -9.30 28.95 17.28
N ASN A 146 -8.38 28.88 16.35
CA ASN A 146 -8.61 28.38 15.01
C ASN A 146 -8.02 26.96 14.87
N LEU A 147 -8.83 26.02 14.40
CA LEU A 147 -8.38 24.69 14.00
C LEU A 147 -8.02 24.72 12.53
N ILE A 148 -6.74 24.50 12.21
CA ILE A 148 -6.21 24.57 10.85
C ILE A 148 -5.81 23.19 10.35
N SER A 149 -5.88 22.98 9.02
CA SER A 149 -5.42 21.75 8.41
C SER A 149 -3.87 21.72 8.34
N PRO A 150 -3.22 20.64 8.83
CA PRO A 150 -1.76 20.49 8.77
C PRO A 150 -1.24 20.15 7.37
N PHE A 151 -2.07 19.51 6.52
CA PHE A 151 -1.75 19.13 5.15
C PHE A 151 -2.98 19.25 4.25
N LYS A 152 -2.79 19.12 2.94
CA LYS A 152 -3.88 19.05 1.96
C LYS A 152 -4.51 17.65 2.01
N GLY A 153 -5.83 17.56 2.16
CA GLY A 153 -6.52 16.27 2.28
C GLY A 153 -8.03 16.38 2.16
N VAL A 154 -8.69 15.34 2.62
CA VAL A 154 -10.15 15.23 2.68
C VAL A 154 -10.57 14.94 4.13
N ILE A 155 -11.67 15.55 4.55
CA ILE A 155 -12.25 15.30 5.88
C ILE A 155 -12.88 13.90 5.89
N GLN A 156 -12.34 13.03 6.70
CA GLN A 156 -12.80 11.65 6.84
C GLN A 156 -13.95 11.52 7.85
N ASN A 157 -13.83 12.22 8.99
CA ASN A 157 -14.82 12.16 10.07
C ASN A 157 -14.99 13.53 10.72
N ARG A 158 -16.22 13.79 11.19
CA ARG A 158 -16.57 14.89 12.07
C ARG A 158 -17.16 14.30 13.36
N PHE A 159 -16.47 14.53 14.49
CA PHE A 159 -16.82 13.92 15.78
C PHE A 159 -17.73 14.79 16.64
N LEU A 160 -17.70 16.12 16.43
CA LEU A 160 -18.43 17.08 17.23
C LEU A 160 -19.09 18.16 16.38
N ASP A 161 -20.09 18.83 16.94
CA ASP A 161 -20.90 19.85 16.30
C ASP A 161 -20.70 21.25 16.89
N THR A 162 -21.11 22.25 16.11
CA THR A 162 -21.15 23.65 16.52
C THR A 162 -21.99 23.81 17.81
N GLY A 163 -21.50 24.62 18.75
CA GLY A 163 -22.14 24.87 20.04
C GLY A 163 -21.64 23.96 21.16
N THR A 164 -20.93 22.86 20.88
CA THR A 164 -20.34 21.99 21.87
C THR A 164 -19.22 22.70 22.65
N VAL A 165 -19.19 22.49 23.97
CA VAL A 165 -18.09 22.95 24.84
C VAL A 165 -17.11 21.80 24.99
N ILE A 166 -15.82 22.08 24.78
CA ILE A 166 -14.76 21.07 24.73
C ILE A 166 -13.59 21.41 25.64
N ASN A 167 -12.88 20.37 26.06
CA ASN A 167 -11.54 20.46 26.63
C ASN A 167 -10.46 20.35 25.55
N SER A 168 -9.23 20.72 25.87
CA SER A 168 -8.08 20.54 24.97
C SER A 168 -7.86 19.05 24.64
N GLY A 169 -7.43 18.76 23.39
CA GLY A 169 -7.06 17.42 22.94
C GLY A 169 -8.24 16.52 22.54
N ILE A 170 -9.48 16.99 22.66
CA ILE A 170 -10.65 16.21 22.18
C ILE A 170 -10.74 16.31 20.67
N PRO A 171 -10.74 15.17 19.92
CA PRO A 171 -10.83 15.17 18.46
C PRO A 171 -12.13 15.81 17.96
N ILE A 172 -12.02 16.71 16.99
CA ILE A 172 -13.15 17.40 16.35
C ILE A 172 -13.36 16.86 14.92
N LEU A 173 -12.27 16.75 14.19
CA LEU A 173 -12.26 16.33 12.79
C LEU A 173 -11.15 15.30 12.58
N GLU A 174 -11.32 14.47 11.58
CA GLU A 174 -10.26 13.58 11.10
C GLU A 174 -10.00 13.89 9.63
N ILE A 175 -8.74 14.13 9.29
CA ILE A 175 -8.28 14.39 7.92
C ILE A 175 -7.37 13.27 7.45
N ILE A 176 -7.52 12.90 6.17
CA ILE A 176 -6.64 11.96 5.48
C ILE A 176 -6.03 12.61 4.25
N ASP A 177 -4.81 12.22 3.90
CA ASP A 177 -4.18 12.60 2.62
C ASP A 177 -5.01 12.05 1.45
N SER A 178 -5.24 12.90 0.46
CA SER A 178 -5.99 12.56 -0.76
C SER A 178 -5.10 12.35 -1.98
N ASN A 179 -3.77 12.40 -1.84
CA ASN A 179 -2.87 12.30 -2.99
C ASN A 179 -2.17 10.95 -3.09
N PHE A 180 -1.84 10.35 -1.94
CA PHE A 180 -1.05 9.13 -1.88
C PHE A 180 -1.66 8.10 -0.94
N VAL A 181 -1.48 6.83 -1.31
CA VAL A 181 -1.82 5.69 -0.47
C VAL A 181 -0.65 4.73 -0.42
N GLU A 182 -0.54 4.05 0.71
CA GLU A 182 0.44 2.99 0.93
C GLU A 182 -0.30 1.68 1.23
N ALA A 183 0.18 0.56 0.66
CA ALA A 183 -0.27 -0.77 1.09
C ALA A 183 0.60 -1.25 2.25
N HIS A 184 -0.01 -1.62 3.34
CA HIS A 184 0.61 -2.20 4.51
C HIS A 184 0.36 -3.71 4.52
N ILE A 185 1.41 -4.50 4.26
CA ILE A 185 1.32 -5.94 4.05
C ILE A 185 2.23 -6.69 5.01
N SER A 186 1.68 -7.69 5.68
CA SER A 186 2.46 -8.61 6.50
C SER A 186 3.03 -9.72 5.60
N VAL A 187 4.33 -9.66 5.31
CA VAL A 187 5.04 -10.62 4.46
C VAL A 187 5.89 -11.55 5.34
N PRO A 188 5.74 -12.89 5.20
CA PRO A 188 6.62 -13.83 5.92
C PRO A 188 8.09 -13.61 5.58
N VAL A 189 8.96 -13.69 6.61
CA VAL A 189 10.39 -13.38 6.49
C VAL A 189 11.07 -14.17 5.37
N ILE A 190 10.68 -15.43 5.18
CA ILE A 190 11.24 -16.32 4.13
C ILE A 190 11.08 -15.77 2.70
N TYR A 191 10.14 -14.87 2.46
CA TYR A 191 9.90 -14.28 1.13
C TYR A 191 10.51 -12.88 0.99
N LEU A 192 11.00 -12.30 2.10
CA LEU A 192 11.61 -10.97 2.09
C LEU A 192 13.05 -10.98 1.57
N GLU A 193 13.73 -12.15 1.60
CA GLU A 193 15.11 -12.29 1.12
C GLU A 193 15.23 -12.01 -0.39
N ASP A 194 14.16 -12.31 -1.15
CA ASP A 194 14.08 -12.09 -2.59
C ASP A 194 13.48 -10.73 -2.97
N MET A 195 13.20 -9.87 -1.98
CA MET A 195 12.55 -8.57 -2.20
C MET A 195 13.51 -7.40 -1.98
N ASN A 196 13.59 -6.50 -2.96
CA ASN A 196 14.48 -5.35 -2.91
C ASN A 196 13.70 -4.04 -2.71
N LEU A 197 14.18 -3.20 -1.79
CA LEU A 197 13.65 -1.84 -1.62
C LEU A 197 13.86 -1.02 -2.91
N GLY A 198 12.84 -0.27 -3.28
CA GLY A 198 12.84 0.54 -4.50
C GLY A 198 12.34 -0.17 -5.75
N GLU A 199 12.17 -1.49 -5.73
CA GLU A 199 11.59 -2.25 -6.85
C GLU A 199 10.06 -2.19 -6.88
N GLU A 200 9.50 -2.37 -8.07
CA GLU A 200 8.07 -2.45 -8.29
C GLU A 200 7.54 -3.87 -8.18
N TYR A 201 6.43 -4.03 -7.45
CA TYR A 201 5.73 -5.30 -7.27
C TYR A 201 4.30 -5.20 -7.77
N ASN A 202 3.76 -6.32 -8.24
CA ASN A 202 2.40 -6.41 -8.73
C ASN A 202 1.41 -6.55 -7.58
N PHE A 203 0.33 -5.80 -7.67
CA PHE A 203 -0.81 -5.84 -6.76
C PHE A 203 -2.07 -6.16 -7.54
N LYS A 204 -2.85 -7.09 -7.03
CA LYS A 204 -4.17 -7.39 -7.57
C LYS A 204 -5.22 -6.62 -6.77
N PHE A 205 -5.98 -5.79 -7.49
CA PHE A 205 -7.21 -5.13 -7.03
C PHE A 205 -8.36 -5.66 -7.86
N ASP A 206 -9.32 -6.32 -7.24
CA ASP A 206 -10.39 -7.00 -7.95
C ASP A 206 -9.82 -7.78 -9.16
N ASP A 207 -10.04 -7.31 -10.39
CA ASP A 207 -9.53 -7.91 -11.61
C ASP A 207 -8.37 -7.15 -12.28
N GLU A 208 -7.95 -6.01 -11.69
CA GLU A 208 -6.84 -5.21 -12.23
C GLU A 208 -5.52 -5.53 -11.53
N ILE A 209 -4.43 -5.53 -12.30
CA ILE A 209 -3.07 -5.62 -11.78
C ILE A 209 -2.43 -4.25 -11.89
N VAL A 210 -2.05 -3.70 -10.75
CA VAL A 210 -1.35 -2.42 -10.62
C VAL A 210 0.01 -2.63 -9.97
N LYS A 211 0.93 -1.67 -10.20
CA LYS A 211 2.25 -1.72 -9.60
C LYS A 211 2.38 -0.76 -8.44
N ALA A 212 3.12 -1.19 -7.43
CA ALA A 212 3.54 -0.33 -6.33
C ALA A 212 5.00 -0.56 -5.99
N THR A 213 5.68 0.49 -5.56
CA THR A 213 7.10 0.45 -5.19
C THR A 213 7.26 0.01 -3.75
N PHE A 214 8.10 -0.98 -3.48
CA PHE A 214 8.48 -1.40 -2.13
C PHE A 214 9.30 -0.29 -1.47
N SER A 215 8.68 0.46 -0.57
CA SER A 215 9.26 1.70 -0.03
C SER A 215 9.93 1.53 1.31
N LYS A 216 9.37 0.70 2.19
CA LYS A 216 9.85 0.54 3.58
C LYS A 216 9.58 -0.86 4.09
N LEU A 217 10.44 -1.32 5.00
CA LEU A 217 10.28 -2.56 5.74
C LEU A 217 10.39 -2.26 7.24
N ALA A 218 9.37 -2.63 8.01
CA ALA A 218 9.44 -2.47 9.46
C ALA A 218 10.59 -3.30 10.04
N PRO A 219 11.38 -2.75 11.00
CA PRO A 219 12.56 -3.44 11.54
C PRO A 219 12.19 -4.67 12.37
N MET A 220 11.01 -4.67 13.01
CA MET A 220 10.56 -5.73 13.89
C MET A 220 9.32 -6.43 13.34
N SER A 221 9.22 -7.74 13.60
CA SER A 221 7.97 -8.50 13.42
C SER A 221 6.98 -8.13 14.52
N PRO A 222 5.67 -8.04 14.22
CA PRO A 222 4.65 -7.95 15.25
C PRO A 222 4.73 -9.17 16.18
N GLY A 223 4.49 -8.98 17.47
CA GLY A 223 4.73 -10.00 18.51
C GLY A 223 4.27 -11.40 18.13
N GLY A 224 5.20 -12.36 18.12
CA GLY A 224 4.95 -13.77 17.86
C GLY A 224 4.74 -14.19 16.40
N SER A 225 4.78 -13.29 15.43
CA SER A 225 4.63 -13.63 14.01
C SER A 225 5.98 -13.69 13.31
N ASN A 226 6.18 -14.70 12.44
CA ASN A 226 7.36 -14.80 11.57
C ASN A 226 7.15 -14.01 10.25
N SER A 227 6.56 -12.80 10.36
CA SER A 227 6.32 -11.90 9.23
C SER A 227 6.71 -10.47 9.60
N ARG A 228 7.05 -9.65 8.62
CA ARG A 228 7.38 -8.24 8.81
C ARG A 228 6.43 -7.38 7.98
N LEU A 229 6.15 -6.18 8.48
CA LEU A 229 5.33 -5.21 7.77
C LEU A 229 6.15 -4.60 6.64
N ALA A 230 5.76 -4.92 5.41
CA ALA A 230 6.25 -4.32 4.18
C ALA A 230 5.27 -3.22 3.73
N ILE A 231 5.81 -2.06 3.36
CA ILE A 231 5.05 -0.89 2.95
C ILE A 231 5.36 -0.58 1.49
N PHE A 232 4.30 -0.49 0.68
CA PHE A 232 4.38 -0.22 -0.75
C PHE A 232 3.67 1.07 -1.08
N LYS A 233 4.30 1.93 -1.86
CA LYS A 233 3.74 3.21 -2.30
C LYS A 233 3.21 3.10 -3.72
N PHE A 234 1.96 3.53 -3.91
CA PHE A 234 1.34 3.62 -5.22
C PHE A 234 1.60 4.98 -5.87
N SER A 235 1.73 4.98 -7.20
CA SER A 235 1.84 6.21 -8.00
C SER A 235 0.48 6.87 -8.25
N LYS A 236 -0.61 6.11 -8.09
CA LYS A 236 -2.00 6.58 -8.21
C LYS A 236 -2.70 6.52 -6.88
N PHE A 237 -3.70 7.38 -6.69
CA PHE A 237 -4.56 7.33 -5.52
C PHE A 237 -5.59 6.22 -5.69
N PHE A 238 -5.77 5.43 -4.63
CA PHE A 238 -6.81 4.43 -4.47
C PHE A 238 -7.56 4.70 -3.17
N ASN A 239 -8.77 4.21 -3.04
CA ASN A 239 -9.58 4.44 -1.85
C ASN A 239 -8.93 3.80 -0.61
N PRO A 240 -8.54 4.60 0.41
CA PRO A 240 -8.04 4.06 1.67
C PRO A 240 -9.07 3.14 2.33
N GLY A 241 -8.58 2.09 2.99
CA GLY A 241 -9.43 1.07 3.60
C GLY A 241 -9.66 -0.16 2.72
N SER A 242 -9.46 -0.06 1.39
CA SER A 242 -9.54 -1.20 0.47
C SER A 242 -8.43 -2.23 0.73
N ILE A 243 -8.65 -3.46 0.28
CA ILE A 243 -7.66 -4.54 0.34
C ILE A 243 -6.96 -4.63 -1.01
N ALA A 244 -5.64 -4.73 -0.97
CA ALA A 244 -4.79 -4.98 -2.12
C ALA A 244 -3.98 -6.24 -1.89
N ASN A 245 -3.90 -7.14 -2.86
CA ASN A 245 -3.17 -8.39 -2.75
C ASN A 245 -1.82 -8.27 -3.46
N LEU A 246 -0.72 -8.27 -2.68
CA LEU A 246 0.62 -8.34 -3.23
C LEU A 246 0.82 -9.70 -3.90
N GLN A 247 1.22 -9.73 -5.17
CA GLN A 247 1.55 -10.94 -5.91
C GLN A 247 3.05 -11.14 -5.96
N LEU A 248 3.55 -12.16 -5.27
CA LEU A 248 4.96 -12.55 -5.33
C LEU A 248 5.12 -13.81 -6.19
N LYS A 249 6.02 -13.73 -7.17
CA LYS A 249 6.47 -14.90 -7.92
C LYS A 249 7.62 -15.55 -7.19
N ILE A 250 7.41 -16.78 -6.76
CA ILE A 250 8.37 -17.56 -5.98
C ILE A 250 8.85 -18.71 -6.86
N SER A 251 10.16 -18.80 -7.07
CA SER A 251 10.78 -19.92 -7.76
C SER A 251 11.00 -21.08 -6.81
N LYS A 252 10.60 -22.28 -7.23
CA LYS A 252 10.82 -23.54 -6.50
C LYS A 252 11.70 -24.44 -7.33
N GLN A 253 12.79 -24.92 -6.74
CA GLN A 253 13.69 -25.85 -7.40
C GLN A 253 13.06 -27.24 -7.44
N ALA A 254 12.72 -27.70 -8.64
CA ALA A 254 12.27 -29.06 -8.93
C ALA A 254 12.45 -29.33 -10.41
N LYS A 255 12.96 -30.50 -10.74
CA LYS A 255 13.12 -30.93 -12.13
C LYS A 255 11.81 -31.55 -12.63
N GLY A 256 11.25 -31.00 -13.70
CA GLY A 256 9.98 -31.48 -14.25
C GLY A 256 9.50 -30.66 -15.43
N THR A 257 8.26 -30.87 -15.81
CA THR A 257 7.61 -30.17 -16.93
C THR A 257 6.17 -29.83 -16.60
N TRP A 258 5.64 -28.78 -17.22
CA TRP A 258 4.22 -28.45 -17.17
C TRP A 258 3.44 -29.27 -18.20
N VAL A 259 2.40 -29.96 -17.74
CA VAL A 259 1.43 -30.67 -18.60
C VAL A 259 0.02 -30.21 -18.29
N PRO A 260 -0.87 -30.11 -19.29
CA PRO A 260 -2.29 -29.87 -19.03
C PRO A 260 -2.91 -30.99 -18.19
N LEU A 261 -3.82 -30.67 -17.27
CA LEU A 261 -4.50 -31.66 -16.43
C LEU A 261 -5.21 -32.75 -17.27
N LYS A 262 -5.71 -32.39 -18.45
CA LYS A 262 -6.32 -33.32 -19.38
C LYS A 262 -5.38 -34.43 -19.92
N SER A 263 -4.05 -34.28 -19.75
CA SER A 263 -3.04 -35.30 -20.14
C SER A 263 -2.80 -36.30 -19.06
N LEU A 264 -3.21 -36.00 -17.82
CA LEU A 264 -3.01 -36.88 -16.68
C LEU A 264 -4.10 -37.97 -16.64
N SER A 265 -3.67 -39.15 -16.28
CA SER A 265 -4.52 -40.29 -16.01
C SER A 265 -4.09 -40.98 -14.71
N GLN A 266 -5.01 -41.64 -14.06
CA GLN A 266 -4.70 -42.42 -12.88
C GLN A 266 -4.67 -43.89 -13.23
N SER A 267 -3.63 -44.60 -12.84
CA SER A 267 -3.51 -46.06 -12.99
C SER A 267 -4.41 -46.77 -11.98
N ASP A 268 -4.65 -48.08 -12.20
CA ASP A 268 -5.42 -48.92 -11.29
C ASP A 268 -4.84 -48.98 -9.89
N GLN A 269 -3.55 -48.68 -9.74
CA GLN A 269 -2.85 -48.60 -8.47
C GLN A 269 -2.86 -47.19 -7.82
N GLY A 270 -3.60 -46.25 -8.41
CA GLY A 270 -3.69 -44.89 -7.90
C GLY A 270 -2.52 -43.98 -8.25
N LEU A 271 -1.55 -44.45 -9.05
CA LEU A 271 -0.41 -43.63 -9.50
C LEU A 271 -0.80 -42.74 -10.65
N TRP A 272 -0.26 -41.51 -10.66
CA TRP A 272 -0.45 -40.62 -11.79
C TRP A 272 0.41 -41.03 -12.98
N THR A 273 -0.16 -40.99 -14.16
CA THR A 273 0.48 -41.38 -15.42
C THR A 273 0.17 -40.39 -16.53
N ILE A 274 1.06 -40.29 -17.50
CA ILE A 274 0.85 -39.63 -18.78
C ILE A 274 1.18 -40.60 -19.91
N TYR A 275 0.66 -40.33 -21.08
CA TYR A 275 0.95 -41.11 -22.26
C TYR A 275 1.91 -40.32 -23.14
N THR A 276 3.07 -40.92 -23.46
CA THR A 276 4.06 -40.37 -24.40
C THR A 276 4.13 -41.21 -25.67
N ILE A 277 4.70 -40.63 -26.72
CA ILE A 277 4.94 -41.30 -28.00
C ILE A 277 6.46 -41.53 -28.09
N ASP A 278 6.84 -42.79 -28.26
CA ASP A 278 8.24 -43.18 -28.43
C ASP A 278 8.74 -42.94 -29.90
N ILE A 279 10.04 -43.18 -30.13
CA ILE A 279 10.68 -43.04 -31.45
C ILE A 279 10.13 -43.94 -32.56
N ASN A 280 9.38 -44.99 -32.17
CA ASN A 280 8.70 -45.93 -33.09
C ASN A 280 7.24 -45.57 -33.35
N ASN A 281 6.79 -44.40 -32.88
CA ASN A 281 5.40 -43.93 -32.85
C ASN A 281 4.48 -44.86 -32.03
N ILE A 282 4.98 -45.49 -30.99
CA ILE A 282 4.20 -46.34 -30.08
C ILE A 282 3.85 -45.52 -28.82
N VAL A 283 2.60 -45.65 -28.38
CA VAL A 283 2.16 -45.01 -27.13
C VAL A 283 2.71 -45.78 -25.94
N VAL A 284 3.46 -45.09 -25.11
CA VAL A 284 4.04 -45.57 -23.86
C VAL A 284 3.40 -44.84 -22.68
N ARG A 285 3.21 -45.55 -21.57
CA ARG A 285 2.73 -44.99 -20.33
C ARG A 285 3.89 -44.68 -19.39
N ASP A 286 4.03 -43.42 -19.03
CA ASP A 286 5.03 -42.95 -18.09
C ASP A 286 4.37 -42.64 -16.74
N ILE A 287 5.03 -43.07 -15.63
CA ILE A 287 4.61 -42.73 -14.27
C ILE A 287 5.18 -41.35 -13.92
N VAL A 288 4.32 -40.51 -13.37
CA VAL A 288 4.69 -39.14 -12.97
C VAL A 288 4.22 -38.84 -11.54
N GLU A 289 4.98 -38.01 -10.87
CA GLU A 289 4.60 -37.42 -9.60
C GLU A 289 4.13 -35.98 -9.85
N ILE A 290 2.99 -35.58 -9.31
CA ILE A 290 2.53 -34.20 -9.38
C ILE A 290 3.17 -33.42 -8.26
N VAL A 291 4.01 -32.46 -8.65
CA VAL A 291 4.72 -31.57 -7.70
C VAL A 291 3.86 -30.37 -7.36
N TYR A 292 3.13 -29.82 -8.35
CA TYR A 292 2.30 -28.62 -8.17
C TYR A 292 1.22 -28.50 -9.22
N PHE A 293 0.09 -27.85 -8.83
CA PHE A 293 -1.02 -27.52 -9.73
C PHE A 293 -1.15 -26.00 -9.89
N GLU A 294 -1.39 -25.52 -11.12
CA GLU A 294 -1.70 -24.11 -11.38
C GLU A 294 -2.73 -24.01 -12.51
N GLY A 295 -3.95 -23.60 -12.16
CA GLY A 295 -5.06 -23.55 -13.10
C GLY A 295 -5.31 -24.90 -13.76
N ASP A 296 -5.28 -24.95 -15.10
CA ASP A 296 -5.51 -26.16 -15.91
C ASP A 296 -4.23 -26.96 -16.17
N TYR A 297 -3.13 -26.68 -15.46
CA TYR A 297 -1.82 -27.33 -15.62
C TYR A 297 -1.32 -27.94 -14.34
N ALA A 298 -0.51 -28.99 -14.49
CA ALA A 298 0.28 -29.57 -13.40
C ALA A 298 1.76 -29.56 -13.75
N PHE A 299 2.61 -29.20 -12.77
CA PHE A 299 4.03 -29.43 -12.87
C PHE A 299 4.32 -30.85 -12.38
N VAL A 300 4.84 -31.68 -13.27
CA VAL A 300 5.08 -33.10 -13.01
C VAL A 300 6.56 -33.43 -13.11
N SER A 301 7.01 -34.36 -12.27
CA SER A 301 8.32 -34.99 -12.33
C SER A 301 8.17 -36.47 -12.59
N GLY A 302 9.18 -37.13 -13.18
CA GLY A 302 9.11 -38.56 -13.47
C GLY A 302 10.14 -38.99 -14.50
N THR A 303 9.84 -40.08 -15.21
CA THR A 303 10.72 -40.70 -16.19
C THR A 303 10.77 -39.96 -17.54
N ILE A 304 9.92 -38.97 -17.74
CA ILE A 304 9.85 -38.12 -18.93
C ILE A 304 11.15 -37.40 -19.25
N LYS A 305 11.47 -37.31 -20.53
CA LYS A 305 12.70 -36.67 -21.05
C LYS A 305 12.37 -35.45 -21.90
N ASN A 306 13.34 -34.61 -22.05
CA ASN A 306 13.24 -33.46 -22.93
C ASN A 306 13.03 -33.92 -24.40
N GLY A 307 12.01 -33.39 -25.07
CA GLY A 307 11.63 -33.77 -26.42
C GLY A 307 10.59 -34.88 -26.52
N ASP A 308 10.22 -35.54 -25.43
CA ASP A 308 9.11 -36.51 -25.45
C ASP A 308 7.80 -35.82 -25.87
N LEU A 309 6.96 -36.55 -26.60
CA LEU A 309 5.66 -36.03 -27.04
C LEU A 309 4.58 -36.56 -26.12
N VAL A 310 4.00 -35.72 -25.27
CA VAL A 310 2.90 -36.04 -24.36
C VAL A 310 1.55 -35.91 -25.11
N VAL A 311 0.74 -36.92 -25.00
CA VAL A 311 -0.57 -36.94 -25.60
C VAL A 311 -1.58 -36.15 -24.78
N LEU A 312 -2.32 -35.26 -25.43
CA LEU A 312 -3.38 -34.48 -24.79
C LEU A 312 -4.71 -35.22 -24.85
N GLY A 313 -5.34 -35.44 -23.68
CA GLY A 313 -6.64 -36.14 -23.57
C GLY A 313 -6.59 -37.48 -22.88
N GLY A 314 -5.39 -37.92 -22.43
CA GLY A 314 -5.20 -39.06 -21.54
C GLY A 314 -5.75 -40.41 -22.04
N ALA A 315 -5.98 -41.34 -21.11
CA ALA A 315 -6.42 -42.72 -21.37
C ALA A 315 -7.76 -42.84 -22.13
N SER A 316 -8.58 -41.81 -22.14
CA SER A 316 -9.89 -41.86 -22.83
C SER A 316 -9.78 -41.90 -24.34
N LYS A 317 -8.66 -41.52 -24.91
CA LYS A 317 -8.41 -41.41 -26.36
C LYS A 317 -7.38 -42.41 -26.89
N ILE A 318 -6.67 -43.13 -26.05
CA ILE A 318 -5.48 -43.89 -26.46
C ILE A 318 -5.39 -45.19 -25.70
N ILE A 319 -4.87 -46.21 -26.36
CA ILE A 319 -4.55 -47.53 -25.81
C ILE A 319 -3.03 -47.66 -25.79
N GLU A 320 -2.43 -48.01 -24.63
CA GLU A 320 -1.03 -48.32 -24.46
C GLU A 320 -0.58 -49.39 -25.46
N GLY A 321 0.60 -49.23 -26.05
CA GLY A 321 1.14 -50.13 -27.04
C GLY A 321 0.59 -49.97 -28.47
N LYS A 322 -0.36 -49.06 -28.67
CA LYS A 322 -0.90 -48.79 -30.02
C LYS A 322 0.07 -47.90 -30.81
N LYS A 323 0.33 -48.30 -32.06
CA LYS A 323 1.11 -47.49 -33.00
C LYS A 323 0.25 -46.37 -33.56
N ILE A 324 0.76 -45.16 -33.52
CA ILE A 324 0.16 -43.96 -34.11
C ILE A 324 0.74 -43.84 -35.53
N ASN A 325 -0.13 -43.83 -36.52
CA ASN A 325 0.28 -43.66 -37.93
C ASN A 325 0.31 -42.19 -38.29
#